data_0f32594888deff932ec247155ca00a12
#
_entry.id   0f32594888deff932ec247155ca00a12
#
_cell.length_a   1.000
_cell.length_b   1.000
_cell.length_c   1.000
_cell.angle_alpha   90.00
_cell.angle_beta   90.00
_cell.angle_gamma   90.00
#
_symmetry.space_group_name_H-M   'P 1'
#
loop_
_entity.id
_entity.type
_entity.pdbx_description
1 polymer ?
#
loop_
_entity_poly.entity_id
_entity_poly.type
_entity_poly.pdbx_seq_one_letter_code
_entity_poly.pdbx_strand_id
1 'polypeptide(L)'
;IRSIRRTLNHTLRKKFGRMTAEHHYFGIKPRIIAERLLPSEPAFGNSLIDYKFYCFDGNPYCCMVCYNRKSPSDVKTGLYDARTWKNIGHYVTGKYYDQHQCDIPRPASLDRMLDAAKRLSSGFPQVRVDLYEVAGNPVFGELTFTSSAGMDTGFSQEFQELMGSQISLPPAKRTQPSHPGLLGLLEIG
;
A
#
# COMPACT_ATOMS: atom_id res chain seq x y z
N ILE A 1 28.71 13.93 3.00
CA ILE A 1 28.70 12.67 3.77
C ILE A 1 28.27 12.91 5.23
N ARG A 2 28.87 13.87 6.00
CA ARG A 2 28.51 14.14 7.40
C ARG A 2 27.02 14.52 7.57
N SER A 3 26.47 15.33 6.70
CA SER A 3 25.06 15.75 6.71
C SER A 3 24.13 14.56 6.51
N ILE A 4 24.37 13.73 5.48
CA ILE A 4 23.57 12.52 5.18
C ILE A 4 23.57 11.57 6.38
N ARG A 5 24.76 11.31 6.97
CA ARG A 5 24.86 10.44 8.15
C ARG A 5 24.06 10.97 9.35
N ARG A 6 24.06 12.29 9.55
CA ARG A 6 23.30 12.94 10.64
C ARG A 6 21.79 12.78 10.41
N THR A 7 21.32 13.02 9.18
CA THR A 7 19.89 12.83 8.81
C THR A 7 19.46 11.39 9.00
N LEU A 8 20.22 10.43 8.47
CA LEU A 8 19.90 9.01 8.60
C LEU A 8 19.87 8.55 10.05
N ASN A 9 20.86 8.95 10.87
CA ASN A 9 20.89 8.62 12.31
C ASN A 9 19.70 9.24 13.07
N HIS A 10 19.26 10.43 12.67
CA HIS A 10 18.06 11.05 13.25
C HIS A 10 16.80 10.25 12.89
N THR A 11 16.67 9.84 11.62
CA THR A 11 15.53 9.02 11.14
C THR A 11 15.45 7.68 11.85
N LEU A 12 16.58 7.00 12.09
CA LEU A 12 16.62 5.73 12.82
C LEU A 12 16.07 5.79 14.26
N ARG A 13 16.03 6.98 14.87
CA ARG A 13 15.50 7.16 16.23
C ARG A 13 13.99 7.39 16.26
N LYS A 14 13.36 7.64 15.11
CA LYS A 14 11.91 7.85 15.01
C LYS A 14 11.20 6.50 15.02
N LYS A 15 10.14 6.40 15.81
CA LYS A 15 9.21 5.25 15.74
C LYS A 15 8.14 5.56 14.71
N PHE A 16 8.18 4.81 13.61
CA PHE A 16 7.13 4.88 12.58
C PHE A 16 5.79 4.36 13.14
N GLY A 17 4.69 4.89 12.62
CA GLY A 17 3.33 4.44 12.98
C GLY A 17 2.77 4.99 14.30
N ARG A 18 3.56 5.74 15.09
CA ARG A 18 3.09 6.27 16.38
C ARG A 18 1.97 7.31 16.24
N MET A 19 2.08 8.17 15.23
CA MET A 19 1.10 9.24 14.97
C MET A 19 -0.14 8.75 14.20
N THR A 20 -0.04 7.59 13.56
CA THR A 20 -1.05 7.01 12.70
C THR A 20 -1.71 5.76 13.28
N ALA A 21 -1.43 5.46 14.56
CA ALA A 21 -1.93 4.27 15.27
C ALA A 21 -1.56 2.92 14.60
N GLU A 22 -0.50 2.88 13.81
CA GLU A 22 -0.02 1.70 13.11
C GLU A 22 0.92 0.86 14.00
N HIS A 23 0.36 0.29 15.08
CA HIS A 23 1.13 -0.39 16.13
C HIS A 23 1.94 -1.60 15.65
N HIS A 24 1.53 -2.22 14.53
CA HIS A 24 2.24 -3.36 13.94
C HIS A 24 3.66 -3.02 13.49
N TYR A 25 3.95 -1.74 13.20
CA TYR A 25 5.31 -1.29 12.89
C TYR A 25 6.21 -1.12 14.13
N PHE A 26 5.67 -1.12 15.34
CA PHE A 26 6.48 -0.87 16.56
C PHE A 26 7.48 -1.97 16.87
N GLY A 27 7.18 -3.20 16.43
CA GLY A 27 8.09 -4.35 16.57
C GLY A 27 9.21 -4.39 15.55
N ILE A 28 9.16 -3.54 14.53
CA ILE A 28 10.15 -3.54 13.45
C ILE A 28 11.36 -2.69 13.88
N LYS A 29 12.53 -3.31 13.92
CA LYS A 29 13.78 -2.59 14.17
C LYS A 29 14.10 -1.67 12.99
N PRO A 30 14.24 -0.34 13.19
CA PRO A 30 14.60 0.58 12.14
C PRO A 30 15.93 0.22 11.48
N ARG A 31 15.98 0.27 10.16
CA ARG A 31 17.16 -0.01 9.34
C ARG A 31 17.28 1.00 8.21
N ILE A 32 18.49 1.21 7.74
CA ILE A 32 18.77 1.97 6.51
C ILE A 32 19.02 0.94 5.42
N ILE A 33 18.31 1.10 4.31
CA ILE A 33 18.47 0.29 3.10
C ILE A 33 19.06 1.20 2.02
N ALA A 34 20.03 0.70 1.28
CA ALA A 34 20.56 1.33 0.08
C ALA A 34 20.27 0.42 -1.11
N GLU A 35 19.55 0.94 -2.08
CA GLU A 35 19.17 0.21 -3.28
C GLU A 35 19.79 0.84 -4.52
N ARG A 36 19.93 0.04 -5.57
CA ARG A 36 20.37 0.55 -6.86
C ARG A 36 19.29 1.46 -7.43
N LEU A 37 19.69 2.63 -7.93
CA LEU A 37 18.79 3.52 -8.66
C LEU A 37 18.32 2.82 -9.94
N LEU A 38 17.02 2.69 -10.09
CA LEU A 38 16.40 2.12 -11.28
C LEU A 38 16.38 3.16 -12.40
N PRO A 39 16.54 2.75 -13.67
CA PRO A 39 16.41 3.66 -14.79
C PRO A 39 14.97 4.16 -14.91
N SER A 40 14.81 5.44 -15.19
CA SER A 40 13.50 6.06 -15.46
C SER A 40 13.11 5.88 -16.94
N GLU A 41 11.81 5.87 -17.21
CA GLU A 41 11.28 5.79 -18.57
C GLU A 41 10.91 7.20 -19.09
N PRO A 42 11.54 7.66 -20.20
CA PRO A 42 11.29 8.99 -20.76
C PRO A 42 9.83 9.24 -21.14
N ALA A 43 9.13 8.22 -21.62
CA ALA A 43 7.73 8.30 -22.07
C ALA A 43 6.76 8.77 -20.98
N PHE A 44 7.13 8.60 -19.70
CA PHE A 44 6.28 8.92 -18.53
C PHE A 44 6.91 10.00 -17.64
N GLY A 45 7.51 11.02 -18.25
CA GLY A 45 8.03 12.18 -17.53
C GLY A 45 9.35 11.95 -16.80
N ASN A 46 10.20 11.03 -17.28
CA ASN A 46 11.46 10.66 -16.65
C ASN A 46 11.32 10.21 -15.19
N SER A 47 10.22 9.57 -14.86
CA SER A 47 9.99 8.92 -13.57
C SER A 47 9.69 7.45 -13.76
N LEU A 48 9.95 6.64 -12.72
CA LEU A 48 9.46 5.27 -12.69
C LEU A 48 7.94 5.28 -12.62
N ILE A 49 7.33 4.31 -13.29
CA ILE A 49 5.92 3.99 -13.09
C ILE A 49 5.82 3.07 -11.90
N ASP A 50 5.01 3.45 -10.92
CA ASP A 50 4.79 2.73 -9.69
C ASP A 50 3.43 1.99 -9.79
N TYR A 51 3.48 0.68 -9.88
CA TYR A 51 2.32 -0.21 -9.99
C TYR A 51 1.96 -0.74 -8.62
N LYS A 52 0.88 -0.24 -8.03
CA LYS A 52 0.42 -0.54 -6.67
C LYS A 52 -0.74 -1.51 -6.70
N PHE A 53 -0.44 -2.79 -6.53
CA PHE A 53 -1.46 -3.84 -6.53
C PHE A 53 -2.09 -3.98 -5.15
N TYR A 54 -3.38 -3.70 -5.04
CA TYR A 54 -4.18 -4.00 -3.86
C TYR A 54 -4.58 -5.48 -3.92
N CYS A 55 -4.07 -6.24 -2.96
CA CYS A 55 -4.26 -7.69 -2.90
C CYS A 55 -5.08 -8.05 -1.68
N PHE A 56 -6.05 -8.96 -1.86
CA PHE A 56 -6.92 -9.47 -0.81
C PHE A 56 -6.87 -11.00 -0.84
N ASP A 57 -6.62 -11.61 0.32
CA ASP A 57 -6.46 -13.08 0.47
C ASP A 57 -5.54 -13.69 -0.60
N GLY A 58 -4.43 -13.01 -0.90
CA GLY A 58 -3.46 -13.44 -1.90
C GLY A 58 -3.87 -13.19 -3.36
N ASN A 59 -4.96 -12.44 -3.62
CA ASN A 59 -5.44 -12.17 -4.96
C ASN A 59 -5.30 -10.69 -5.31
N PRO A 60 -4.51 -10.31 -6.34
CA PRO A 60 -4.50 -8.96 -6.88
C PRO A 60 -5.89 -8.59 -7.42
N TYR A 61 -6.49 -7.53 -6.89
CA TYR A 61 -7.84 -7.07 -7.22
C TYR A 61 -7.82 -5.89 -8.17
N CYS A 62 -7.09 -4.84 -7.80
CA CYS A 62 -6.90 -3.65 -8.62
C CYS A 62 -5.45 -3.17 -8.56
N CYS A 63 -5.09 -2.34 -9.52
CA CYS A 63 -3.77 -1.71 -9.59
C CYS A 63 -3.95 -0.20 -9.70
N MET A 64 -3.46 0.55 -8.73
CA MET A 64 -3.26 1.99 -8.87
C MET A 64 -1.88 2.25 -9.45
N VAL A 65 -1.84 2.98 -10.55
CA VAL A 65 -0.60 3.37 -11.22
C VAL A 65 -0.29 4.82 -10.88
N CYS A 66 0.92 5.06 -10.39
CA CYS A 66 1.42 6.41 -10.11
C CYS A 66 2.62 6.72 -11.01
N TYR A 67 2.61 7.86 -11.68
CA TYR A 67 3.68 8.30 -12.57
C TYR A 67 3.86 9.82 -12.53
N ASN A 68 4.86 10.34 -13.25
CA ASN A 68 5.23 11.77 -13.30
C ASN A 68 5.49 12.38 -11.91
N ARG A 69 6.24 11.68 -11.06
CA ARG A 69 6.51 12.05 -9.65
C ARG A 69 7.61 13.11 -9.52
N LYS A 70 7.60 14.17 -10.34
CA LYS A 70 8.60 15.27 -10.26
C LYS A 70 8.39 16.12 -9.01
N SER A 71 7.15 16.39 -8.67
CA SER A 71 6.73 17.02 -7.42
C SER A 71 5.45 16.36 -6.90
N PRO A 72 5.08 16.53 -5.63
CA PRO A 72 3.82 16.01 -5.11
C PRO A 72 2.57 16.48 -5.88
N SER A 73 2.62 17.68 -6.47
CA SER A 73 1.52 18.24 -7.28
C SER A 73 1.44 17.68 -8.69
N ASP A 74 2.52 17.05 -9.18
CA ASP A 74 2.59 16.58 -10.57
C ASP A 74 2.29 15.09 -10.70
N VAL A 75 2.08 14.40 -9.57
CA VAL A 75 1.77 12.98 -9.57
C VAL A 75 0.46 12.74 -10.29
N LYS A 76 0.50 11.89 -11.31
CA LYS A 76 -0.67 11.41 -12.02
C LYS A 76 -0.96 9.99 -11.61
N THR A 77 -2.25 9.66 -11.55
CA THR A 77 -2.71 8.34 -11.14
C THR A 77 -3.72 7.79 -12.12
N GLY A 78 -3.73 6.47 -12.25
CA GLY A 78 -4.77 5.72 -12.93
C GLY A 78 -5.15 4.51 -12.09
N LEU A 79 -6.40 4.06 -12.17
CA LEU A 79 -6.86 2.87 -11.47
C LEU A 79 -7.37 1.85 -12.49
N TYR A 80 -6.89 0.63 -12.37
CA TYR A 80 -7.17 -0.46 -13.30
C TYR A 80 -7.62 -1.71 -12.58
N ASP A 81 -8.54 -2.45 -13.18
CA ASP A 81 -8.75 -3.84 -12.80
C ASP A 81 -7.44 -4.63 -13.02
N ALA A 82 -6.98 -5.35 -12.01
CA ALA A 82 -5.65 -5.94 -12.04
C ALA A 82 -5.49 -7.00 -13.14
N ARG A 83 -6.54 -7.73 -13.48
CA ARG A 83 -6.49 -8.86 -14.42
C ARG A 83 -6.72 -8.43 -15.87
N THR A 84 -7.75 -7.63 -16.09
CA THR A 84 -8.18 -7.22 -17.42
C THR A 84 -7.49 -5.98 -17.93
N TRP A 85 -6.85 -5.23 -17.05
CA TRP A 85 -6.26 -3.92 -17.27
C TRP A 85 -7.28 -2.88 -17.77
N LYS A 86 -8.57 -3.11 -17.49
CA LYS A 86 -9.63 -2.14 -17.78
C LYS A 86 -9.49 -0.96 -16.84
N ASN A 87 -9.54 0.25 -17.39
CA ASN A 87 -9.58 1.48 -16.61
C ASN A 87 -10.87 1.53 -15.78
N ILE A 88 -10.74 1.65 -14.47
CA ILE A 88 -11.82 1.77 -13.49
C ILE A 88 -11.69 3.07 -12.67
N GLY A 89 -11.06 4.05 -13.22
CA GLY A 89 -10.73 5.29 -12.53
C GLY A 89 -11.90 6.18 -12.18
N HIS A 90 -13.12 5.87 -12.62
CA HIS A 90 -14.33 6.52 -12.13
C HIS A 90 -14.54 6.31 -10.61
N TYR A 91 -13.85 5.34 -10.01
CA TYR A 91 -13.83 5.13 -8.57
C TYR A 91 -12.83 6.02 -7.82
N VAL A 92 -11.94 6.71 -8.54
CA VAL A 92 -10.98 7.61 -7.92
C VAL A 92 -11.65 8.95 -7.60
N THR A 93 -11.55 9.37 -6.34
CA THR A 93 -12.10 10.62 -5.84
C THR A 93 -11.01 11.37 -5.08
N GLY A 94 -11.06 12.69 -5.04
CA GLY A 94 -10.18 13.47 -4.19
C GLY A 94 -9.17 14.33 -4.93
N LYS A 95 -8.65 15.31 -4.20
CA LYS A 95 -7.81 16.38 -4.74
C LYS A 95 -6.38 15.97 -5.08
N TYR A 96 -5.96 14.81 -4.56
CA TYR A 96 -4.58 14.30 -4.74
C TYR A 96 -4.43 13.40 -5.96
N TYR A 97 -5.55 12.96 -6.53
CA TYR A 97 -5.56 12.12 -7.71
C TYR A 97 -6.06 12.97 -8.87
N ASP A 98 -5.23 13.12 -9.90
CA ASP A 98 -5.61 13.84 -11.11
C ASP A 98 -6.80 13.11 -11.74
N GLN A 99 -7.95 13.81 -11.83
CA GLN A 99 -9.14 13.28 -12.49
C GLN A 99 -8.94 13.11 -14.01
N HIS A 100 -7.88 13.68 -14.57
CA HIS A 100 -7.46 13.45 -15.94
C HIS A 100 -6.67 12.16 -16.04
N GLN A 101 -7.38 11.06 -16.06
CA GLN A 101 -6.79 9.74 -16.19
C GLN A 101 -6.21 9.59 -17.59
N CYS A 102 -4.90 9.55 -17.68
CA CYS A 102 -4.25 9.08 -18.88
C CYS A 102 -4.40 7.56 -18.94
N ASP A 103 -4.76 7.04 -20.09
CA ASP A 103 -4.71 5.61 -20.34
C ASP A 103 -3.26 5.15 -20.32
N ILE A 104 -2.87 4.49 -19.23
CA ILE A 104 -1.58 3.83 -19.14
C ILE A 104 -1.70 2.49 -19.85
N PRO A 105 -0.88 2.23 -20.87
CA PRO A 105 -0.92 0.97 -21.57
C PRO A 105 -0.63 -0.19 -20.61
N ARG A 106 -1.20 -1.35 -20.91
CA ARG A 106 -0.93 -2.57 -20.17
C ARG A 106 0.58 -2.83 -20.15
N PRO A 107 1.21 -2.97 -18.97
CA PRO A 107 2.65 -3.25 -18.90
C PRO A 107 3.00 -4.60 -19.53
N ALA A 108 4.13 -4.68 -20.20
CA ALA A 108 4.56 -5.89 -20.87
C ALA A 108 4.75 -7.07 -19.89
N SER A 109 5.10 -6.77 -18.65
CA SER A 109 5.31 -7.76 -17.60
C SER A 109 4.08 -8.00 -16.71
N LEU A 110 2.86 -7.53 -17.06
CA LEU A 110 1.70 -7.61 -16.17
C LEU A 110 1.47 -9.02 -15.62
N ASP A 111 1.52 -10.05 -16.44
CA ASP A 111 1.26 -11.42 -15.98
C ASP A 111 2.29 -11.86 -14.93
N ARG A 112 3.55 -11.48 -15.10
CA ARG A 112 4.62 -11.72 -14.10
C ARG A 112 4.47 -10.85 -12.86
N MET A 113 3.96 -9.62 -13.01
CA MET A 113 3.62 -8.76 -11.87
C MET A 113 2.50 -9.36 -11.04
N LEU A 114 1.46 -9.90 -11.69
CA LEU A 114 0.34 -10.56 -11.02
C LEU A 114 0.80 -11.81 -10.26
N ASP A 115 1.67 -12.63 -10.86
CA ASP A 115 2.25 -13.79 -10.19
C ASP A 115 3.10 -13.38 -8.98
N ALA A 116 3.93 -12.35 -9.13
CA ALA A 116 4.73 -11.82 -8.03
C ALA A 116 3.83 -11.26 -6.91
N ALA A 117 2.82 -10.45 -7.25
CA ALA A 117 1.89 -9.87 -6.30
C ALA A 117 1.11 -10.96 -5.55
N LYS A 118 0.63 -11.99 -6.24
CA LYS A 118 -0.03 -13.15 -5.63
C LYS A 118 0.85 -13.88 -4.63
N ARG A 119 2.10 -14.13 -4.99
CA ARG A 119 3.08 -14.81 -4.10
C ARG A 119 3.42 -13.96 -2.88
N LEU A 120 3.65 -12.66 -3.08
CA LEU A 120 4.02 -11.72 -2.02
C LEU A 120 2.87 -11.42 -1.07
N SER A 121 1.63 -11.48 -1.54
CA SER A 121 0.43 -11.21 -0.73
C SER A 121 -0.14 -12.47 -0.06
N SER A 122 0.41 -13.65 -0.35
CA SER A 122 -0.07 -14.91 0.22
C SER A 122 0.01 -14.91 1.75
N GLY A 123 -1.08 -15.29 2.40
CA GLY A 123 -1.17 -15.36 3.87
C GLY A 123 -1.54 -14.05 4.55
N PHE A 124 -1.76 -12.98 3.79
CA PHE A 124 -2.27 -11.71 4.32
C PHE A 124 -3.70 -11.47 3.86
N PRO A 125 -4.64 -11.15 4.77
CA PRO A 125 -6.01 -10.77 4.40
C PRO A 125 -6.05 -9.57 3.45
N GLN A 126 -5.14 -8.62 3.66
CA GLN A 126 -4.92 -7.47 2.80
C GLN A 126 -3.46 -7.07 2.84
N VAL A 127 -2.91 -6.74 1.68
CA VAL A 127 -1.60 -6.08 1.54
C VAL A 127 -1.53 -5.40 0.18
N ARG A 128 -0.90 -4.24 0.10
CA ARG A 128 -0.57 -3.60 -1.16
C ARG A 128 0.87 -4.00 -1.55
N VAL A 129 1.02 -4.48 -2.77
CA VAL A 129 2.31 -4.86 -3.35
C VAL A 129 2.67 -3.84 -4.41
N ASP A 130 3.73 -3.09 -4.18
CA ASP A 130 4.20 -2.05 -5.08
C ASP A 130 5.36 -2.60 -5.94
N LEU A 131 5.20 -2.52 -7.25
CA LEU A 131 6.14 -3.02 -8.23
C LEU A 131 6.49 -1.94 -9.25
N TYR A 132 7.67 -2.06 -9.84
CA TYR A 132 8.11 -1.30 -11.02
C TYR A 132 8.29 -2.23 -12.21
N GLU A 133 8.33 -1.66 -13.42
CA GLU A 133 8.76 -2.38 -14.61
C GLU A 133 10.09 -1.79 -15.10
N VAL A 134 11.10 -2.63 -15.31
CA VAL A 134 12.38 -2.24 -15.88
C VAL A 134 12.75 -3.20 -16.99
N ALA A 135 12.91 -2.69 -18.20
CA ALA A 135 13.20 -3.49 -19.39
C ALA A 135 12.24 -4.70 -19.53
N GLY A 136 10.94 -4.48 -19.30
CA GLY A 136 9.89 -5.49 -19.38
C GLY A 136 9.93 -6.53 -18.24
N ASN A 137 10.63 -6.28 -17.15
CA ASN A 137 10.67 -7.18 -15.98
C ASN A 137 10.12 -6.50 -14.74
N PRO A 138 9.33 -7.20 -13.90
CA PRO A 138 8.88 -6.66 -12.64
C PRO A 138 10.05 -6.55 -11.65
N VAL A 139 10.10 -5.42 -10.95
CA VAL A 139 11.04 -5.15 -9.86
C VAL A 139 10.24 -4.83 -8.61
N PHE A 140 10.60 -5.46 -7.51
CA PHE A 140 9.93 -5.24 -6.22
C PHE A 140 10.23 -3.83 -5.69
N GLY A 141 9.20 -3.16 -5.19
CA GLY A 141 9.28 -1.87 -4.50
C GLY A 141 9.06 -2.05 -2.99
N GLU A 142 7.80 -2.19 -2.57
CA GLU A 142 7.47 -2.33 -1.14
C GLU A 142 6.22 -3.18 -0.90
N LEU A 143 6.04 -3.60 0.36
CA LEU A 143 4.76 -4.10 0.88
C LEU A 143 4.18 -3.05 1.83
N THR A 144 2.92 -2.66 1.61
CA THR A 144 2.21 -1.72 2.48
C THR A 144 1.01 -2.43 3.11
N PHE A 145 1.04 -2.58 4.43
CA PHE A 145 -0.01 -3.30 5.16
C PHE A 145 -1.22 -2.41 5.47
N THR A 146 -1.01 -1.12 5.64
CA THR A 146 -2.05 -0.13 5.91
C THR A 146 -1.88 1.08 5.01
N SER A 147 -2.47 1.05 3.80
CA SER A 147 -2.46 2.21 2.91
C SER A 147 -3.09 3.40 3.62
N SER A 148 -2.39 4.56 3.60
CA SER A 148 -2.86 5.78 4.25
C SER A 148 -3.31 5.58 5.71
N ALA A 149 -2.64 4.68 6.44
CA ALA A 149 -3.01 4.27 7.81
C ALA A 149 -4.45 3.73 7.93
N GLY A 150 -4.98 3.14 6.86
CA GLY A 150 -6.37 2.65 6.78
C GLY A 150 -7.42 3.74 6.56
N MET A 151 -7.01 4.99 6.33
CA MET A 151 -7.90 6.14 6.13
C MET A 151 -7.75 6.73 4.73
N ASP A 152 -7.75 5.88 3.71
CA ASP A 152 -7.63 6.34 2.33
C ASP A 152 -8.94 6.98 1.87
N THR A 153 -8.88 8.26 1.53
CA THR A 153 -10.02 9.03 1.00
C THR A 153 -9.94 9.23 -0.52
N GLY A 154 -8.98 8.57 -1.16
CA GLY A 154 -8.76 8.69 -2.61
C GLY A 154 -9.71 7.85 -3.45
N PHE A 155 -10.54 7.01 -2.84
CA PHE A 155 -11.51 6.15 -3.52
C PHE A 155 -12.94 6.50 -3.11
N SER A 156 -13.89 6.26 -4.03
CA SER A 156 -15.32 6.38 -3.72
C SER A 156 -15.72 5.39 -2.63
N GLN A 157 -16.77 5.72 -1.88
CA GLN A 157 -17.29 4.82 -0.85
C GLN A 157 -17.69 3.46 -1.45
N GLU A 158 -18.34 3.46 -2.61
CA GLU A 158 -18.70 2.24 -3.33
C GLU A 158 -17.45 1.35 -3.56
N PHE A 159 -16.35 1.93 -4.01
CA PHE A 159 -15.14 1.13 -4.27
C PHE A 159 -14.47 0.63 -2.99
N GLN A 160 -14.50 1.41 -1.93
CA GLN A 160 -14.02 0.97 -0.62
C GLN A 160 -14.84 -0.22 -0.10
N GLU A 161 -16.17 -0.22 -0.28
CA GLU A 161 -17.05 -1.34 0.06
C GLU A 161 -16.76 -2.57 -0.81
N LEU A 162 -16.55 -2.38 -2.12
CA LEU A 162 -16.13 -3.47 -3.02
C LEU A 162 -14.80 -4.08 -2.60
N MET A 163 -13.80 -3.27 -2.28
CA MET A 163 -12.51 -3.77 -1.76
C MET A 163 -12.68 -4.47 -0.42
N GLY A 164 -13.46 -3.90 0.49
CA GLY A 164 -13.76 -4.49 1.80
C GLY A 164 -14.43 -5.86 1.70
N SER A 165 -15.31 -6.05 0.70
CA SER A 165 -15.98 -7.34 0.46
C SER A 165 -15.02 -8.45 0.00
N GLN A 166 -13.80 -8.10 -0.43
CA GLN A 166 -12.78 -9.08 -0.83
C GLN A 166 -12.00 -9.65 0.37
N ILE A 167 -12.22 -9.15 1.58
CA ILE A 167 -11.44 -9.53 2.77
C ILE A 167 -12.19 -10.59 3.56
N SER A 168 -11.55 -11.74 3.78
CA SER A 168 -12.01 -12.74 4.74
C SER A 168 -11.29 -12.54 6.07
N LEU A 169 -11.95 -11.93 7.04
CA LEU A 169 -11.36 -11.77 8.36
C LEU A 169 -11.41 -13.10 9.13
N PRO A 170 -10.31 -13.49 9.81
CA PRO A 170 -10.36 -14.64 10.69
C PRO A 170 -11.39 -14.39 11.81
N PRO A 171 -12.07 -15.44 12.30
CA PRO A 171 -13.00 -15.28 13.40
C PRO A 171 -12.32 -14.61 14.58
N ALA A 172 -12.98 -13.61 15.16
CA ALA A 172 -12.47 -12.91 16.33
C ALA A 172 -12.09 -13.92 17.41
N LYS A 173 -10.81 -13.95 17.82
CA LYS A 173 -10.43 -14.72 18.99
C LYS A 173 -11.25 -14.17 20.16
N ARG A 174 -12.16 -14.96 20.71
CA ARG A 174 -12.82 -14.62 21.98
C ARG A 174 -11.70 -14.49 23.01
N THR A 175 -11.27 -13.28 23.29
CA THR A 175 -10.50 -12.99 24.50
C THR A 175 -11.49 -13.24 25.65
N GLN A 176 -11.32 -14.35 26.36
CA GLN A 176 -11.96 -14.46 27.66
C GLN A 176 -11.49 -13.26 28.48
N PRO A 177 -12.37 -12.53 29.17
CA PRO A 177 -11.95 -11.45 30.02
C PRO A 177 -11.00 -12.06 31.07
N SER A 178 -9.75 -11.64 31.05
CA SER A 178 -8.69 -12.16 31.93
C SER A 178 -8.80 -11.69 33.40
N HIS A 179 -9.94 -11.17 33.81
CA HIS A 179 -10.22 -10.83 35.18
C HIS A 179 -11.66 -11.22 35.56
N PRO A 180 -11.83 -12.31 36.34
CA PRO A 180 -13.02 -12.47 37.13
C PRO A 180 -12.92 -11.51 38.35
N GLY A 181 -13.78 -10.51 38.41
CA GLY A 181 -14.11 -9.93 39.68
C GLY A 181 -13.44 -8.62 40.08
N LEU A 182 -14.06 -7.54 39.67
CA LEU A 182 -14.13 -6.31 40.47
C LEU A 182 -15.60 -5.92 40.78
N LEU A 183 -16.54 -6.85 40.57
CA LEU A 183 -17.96 -6.68 40.88
C LEU A 183 -18.39 -7.41 42.18
N GLY A 184 -17.43 -7.96 42.94
CA GLY A 184 -17.70 -8.70 44.16
C GLY A 184 -17.47 -7.94 45.46
N LEU A 185 -17.28 -6.61 45.47
CA LEU A 185 -16.91 -5.85 46.65
C LEU A 185 -17.88 -4.69 47.02
N LEU A 186 -19.13 -4.70 46.54
CA LEU A 186 -20.12 -3.70 46.90
C LEU A 186 -21.41 -4.29 47.44
N GLU A 187 -21.37 -5.46 48.04
CA GLU A 187 -22.47 -5.96 48.89
C GLU A 187 -21.93 -6.43 50.25
N ILE A 188 -21.59 -5.52 51.13
CA ILE A 188 -21.66 -5.68 52.58
C ILE A 188 -21.64 -4.27 53.19
N GLY A 189 -22.77 -3.81 53.75
CA GLY A 189 -22.80 -2.65 54.59
C GLY A 189 -24.12 -1.91 54.50
#